data_cd9beb87944ce9512b4f01a87947fccc
#
_entry.id   cd9beb87944ce9512b4f01a87947fccc
#
_cell.length_a   1.000
_cell.length_b   1.000
_cell.length_c   1.000
_cell.angle_alpha   90.00
_cell.angle_beta   90.00
_cell.angle_gamma   90.00
#
_symmetry.space_group_name_H-M   'P 1'
#
loop_
_entity.id
_entity.type
_entity.pdbx_description
1 polymer ?
#
loop_
_entity_poly.entity_id
_entity_poly.type
_entity_poly.pdbx_seq_one_letter_code
_entity_poly.pdbx_strand_id
1 'polypeptide(L)'
;MAEAEPLQISDAAPTASNGSHLLSLSKGERSLLAAAPPPRVIAELPEMLHGERILTFMPQHYDLYGTATQLLSSLPSLGYYPPGDAAPLATGAGVARVADDSPTDSATTVAPARLESFHVTADVFRSFKARQVLYRAVGGDAPFLRIYERLVLEVVLPALLNACDTAPLPGLGPAAVEHLYYQYPPTMRLQPGPSTQHGRVHRDAEYGHQSGEINCWMPLSSYALTRTTLWVETAPGAADFHPLEVDHGQIACFHGALRHHYAPANPSHSLRVSLDFRIGVGVFFDPEWSLPGVKASHSWRRVNASSIRRIEAEGGETVKES
;
A
#
# COMPACT_ATOMS: atom_id res chain seq x y z
N MET A 1 16.93 -39.97 12.48
CA MET A 1 15.96 -38.88 12.54
C MET A 1 16.70 -37.69 13.13
N ALA A 2 17.12 -36.77 12.29
CA ALA A 2 17.77 -35.54 12.72
C ALA A 2 16.67 -34.46 12.77
N GLU A 3 16.42 -33.94 13.96
CA GLU A 3 15.55 -32.78 14.16
C GLU A 3 16.22 -31.58 13.53
N ALA A 4 15.53 -30.92 12.62
CA ALA A 4 15.97 -29.66 12.03
C ALA A 4 15.75 -28.54 13.07
N GLU A 5 16.83 -27.92 13.54
CA GLU A 5 16.76 -26.72 14.35
C GLU A 5 16.03 -25.59 13.59
N PRO A 6 15.17 -24.81 14.26
CA PRO A 6 14.53 -23.69 13.63
C PRO A 6 15.58 -22.61 13.33
N LEU A 7 15.61 -22.14 12.09
CA LEU A 7 16.38 -20.97 11.67
C LEU A 7 16.00 -19.78 12.56
N GLN A 8 16.91 -19.38 13.44
CA GLN A 8 16.80 -18.12 14.15
C GLN A 8 16.90 -16.98 13.13
N ILE A 9 15.75 -16.38 12.83
CA ILE A 9 15.71 -15.10 12.12
C ILE A 9 16.29 -14.08 13.10
N SER A 10 17.45 -13.54 12.77
CA SER A 10 18.05 -12.43 13.51
C SER A 10 17.12 -11.21 13.33
N ASP A 11 16.31 -10.92 14.34
CA ASP A 11 15.47 -9.71 14.48
C ASP A 11 16.34 -8.47 14.80
N ALA A 12 17.45 -8.30 14.11
CA ALA A 12 18.20 -7.06 14.21
C ALA A 12 17.43 -5.97 13.43
N ALA A 13 16.51 -5.31 14.11
CA ALA A 13 15.99 -4.03 13.65
C ALA A 13 17.18 -3.11 13.37
N PRO A 14 17.21 -2.41 12.21
CA PRO A 14 18.29 -1.48 11.95
C PRO A 14 18.25 -0.39 13.02
N THR A 15 19.30 -0.27 13.82
CA THR A 15 19.48 0.82 14.77
C THR A 15 19.60 2.11 13.99
N ALA A 16 18.49 2.82 13.83
CA ALA A 16 18.45 4.11 13.16
C ALA A 16 19.08 5.15 14.09
N SER A 17 20.31 5.54 13.82
CA SER A 17 20.85 6.77 14.38
C SER A 17 20.11 7.95 13.73
N ASN A 18 19.41 8.75 14.53
CA ASN A 18 18.60 9.91 14.08
C ASN A 18 19.32 10.98 13.25
N GLY A 19 20.61 10.85 13.04
CA GLY A 19 21.42 11.81 12.27
C GLY A 19 21.71 11.39 10.81
N SER A 20 21.56 10.12 10.44
CA SER A 20 22.05 9.65 9.13
C SER A 20 21.05 9.80 7.97
N HIS A 21 19.75 10.03 8.24
CA HIS A 21 18.74 10.11 7.20
C HIS A 21 18.78 11.40 6.38
N LEU A 22 19.05 12.54 6.99
CA LEU A 22 19.27 13.79 6.27
C LEU A 22 20.52 13.75 5.38
N LEU A 23 21.47 12.86 5.70
CA LEU A 23 22.70 12.69 4.92
C LEU A 23 22.50 11.88 3.62
N SER A 24 21.41 11.10 3.51
CA SER A 24 21.10 10.33 2.29
C SER A 24 20.39 11.13 1.20
N LEU A 25 19.83 12.29 1.55
CA LEU A 25 19.26 13.22 0.57
C LEU A 25 20.35 14.00 -0.14
N SER A 26 20.23 14.19 -1.44
CA SER A 26 21.10 15.08 -2.19
C SER A 26 21.03 16.52 -1.63
N LYS A 27 22.08 17.31 -1.86
CA LYS A 27 22.09 18.71 -1.42
C LYS A 27 20.92 19.51 -2.02
N GLY A 28 20.47 19.14 -3.24
CA GLY A 28 19.31 19.75 -3.90
C GLY A 28 17.99 19.40 -3.22
N GLU A 29 17.78 18.12 -2.87
CA GLU A 29 16.58 17.67 -2.17
C GLU A 29 16.44 18.30 -0.79
N ARG A 30 17.54 18.41 -0.05
CA ARG A 30 17.55 19.12 1.24
C ARG A 30 17.23 20.61 1.11
N SER A 31 17.75 21.26 0.06
CA SER A 31 17.48 22.67 -0.22
C SER A 31 16.01 22.91 -0.62
N LEU A 32 15.41 21.99 -1.38
CA LEU A 32 14.02 22.06 -1.79
C LEU A 32 13.06 21.86 -0.59
N LEU A 33 13.37 20.90 0.29
CA LEU A 33 12.59 20.69 1.52
C LEU A 33 12.68 21.89 2.47
N ALA A 34 13.84 22.56 2.54
CA ALA A 34 14.03 23.74 3.37
C ALA A 34 13.38 25.02 2.79
N ALA A 35 13.19 25.06 1.47
CA ALA A 35 12.66 26.25 0.77
C ALA A 35 11.14 26.19 0.51
N ALA A 36 10.50 25.00 0.71
CA ALA A 36 9.06 24.87 0.51
C ALA A 36 8.30 25.65 1.59
N PRO A 37 7.33 26.50 1.22
CA PRO A 37 6.46 27.08 2.21
C PRO A 37 5.70 25.97 2.95
N PRO A 38 5.43 26.10 4.26
CA PRO A 38 4.63 25.12 4.97
C PRO A 38 3.26 25.00 4.31
N PRO A 39 2.64 23.80 4.33
CA PRO A 39 1.28 23.62 3.85
C PRO A 39 0.33 24.60 4.57
N ARG A 40 -0.71 25.03 3.88
CA ARG A 40 -1.78 25.88 4.46
C ARG A 40 -2.67 25.04 5.39
N VAL A 41 -2.06 24.26 6.25
CA VAL A 41 -2.76 23.46 7.25
C VAL A 41 -3.32 24.42 8.28
N ILE A 42 -4.64 24.44 8.42
CA ILE A 42 -5.34 25.34 9.35
C ILE A 42 -5.19 24.85 10.80
N ALA A 43 -5.03 23.53 10.99
CA ALA A 43 -4.86 22.90 12.28
C ALA A 43 -4.03 21.61 12.13
N GLU A 44 -3.45 21.13 13.23
CA GLU A 44 -2.81 19.82 13.29
C GLU A 44 -3.86 18.72 13.39
N LEU A 45 -3.61 17.57 12.72
CA LEU A 45 -4.46 16.40 12.83
C LEU A 45 -4.52 15.95 14.30
N PRO A 46 -5.71 15.70 14.89
CA PRO A 46 -5.83 15.27 16.27
C PRO A 46 -5.01 13.99 16.56
N GLU A 47 -4.29 13.98 17.66
CA GLU A 47 -3.38 12.90 18.06
C GLU A 47 -4.06 11.53 18.06
N MET A 48 -5.33 11.48 18.44
CA MET A 48 -6.12 10.23 18.43
C MET A 48 -6.29 9.63 17.03
N LEU A 49 -6.09 10.41 15.96
CA LEU A 49 -6.09 9.91 14.57
C LEU A 49 -4.70 9.42 14.13
N HIS A 50 -3.66 9.61 14.95
CA HIS A 50 -2.30 9.14 14.66
C HIS A 50 -2.12 7.64 14.92
N GLY A 51 -3.01 7.03 15.72
CA GLY A 51 -2.96 5.61 16.07
C GLY A 51 -3.17 4.70 14.86
N GLU A 52 -2.74 3.46 15.01
CA GLU A 52 -3.06 2.41 14.05
C GLU A 52 -4.52 1.97 14.21
N ARG A 53 -5.15 1.71 13.07
CA ARG A 53 -6.49 1.13 12.99
C ARG A 53 -6.50 0.03 11.97
N ILE A 54 -7.10 -1.09 12.30
CA ILE A 54 -7.35 -2.18 11.35
C ILE A 54 -8.83 -2.15 10.96
N LEU A 55 -9.10 -1.86 9.69
CA LEU A 55 -10.44 -1.95 9.12
C LEU A 55 -10.59 -3.32 8.45
N THR A 56 -11.72 -3.97 8.70
CA THR A 56 -12.03 -5.28 8.10
C THR A 56 -13.19 -5.14 7.14
N PHE A 57 -13.10 -5.77 5.98
CA PHE A 57 -14.16 -5.80 4.97
C PHE A 57 -14.34 -7.22 4.40
N MET A 58 -15.45 -7.47 3.74
CA MET A 58 -15.74 -8.74 3.09
C MET A 58 -15.14 -8.76 1.67
N PRO A 59 -14.05 -9.52 1.39
CA PRO A 59 -13.40 -9.50 0.09
C PRO A 59 -14.32 -9.84 -1.08
N GLN A 60 -15.33 -10.68 -0.87
CA GLN A 60 -16.32 -11.04 -1.89
C GLN A 60 -17.20 -9.86 -2.33
N HIS A 61 -17.35 -8.83 -1.50
CA HIS A 61 -18.08 -7.61 -1.87
C HIS A 61 -17.21 -6.63 -2.65
N TYR A 62 -15.89 -6.73 -2.48
CA TYR A 62 -14.89 -5.85 -3.10
C TYR A 62 -13.78 -6.67 -3.74
N ASP A 63 -14.06 -7.31 -4.87
CA ASP A 63 -13.12 -8.23 -5.55
C ASP A 63 -11.93 -7.49 -6.18
N LEU A 64 -11.13 -6.85 -5.32
CA LEU A 64 -9.87 -6.22 -5.72
C LEU A 64 -8.79 -7.25 -6.07
N TYR A 65 -8.84 -8.43 -5.46
CA TYR A 65 -7.92 -9.52 -5.78
C TYR A 65 -8.11 -10.01 -7.22
N GLY A 66 -9.35 -10.33 -7.60
CA GLY A 66 -9.66 -10.82 -8.94
C GLY A 66 -9.40 -9.76 -10.00
N THR A 67 -9.82 -8.51 -9.78
CA THR A 67 -9.57 -7.43 -10.73
C THR A 67 -8.09 -7.06 -10.84
N ALA A 68 -7.34 -7.07 -9.74
CA ALA A 68 -5.88 -6.90 -9.80
C ALA A 68 -5.20 -8.04 -10.54
N THR A 69 -5.67 -9.28 -10.38
CA THR A 69 -5.15 -10.44 -11.13
C THR A 69 -5.38 -10.25 -12.63
N GLN A 70 -6.56 -9.81 -13.04
CA GLN A 70 -6.87 -9.53 -14.45
C GLN A 70 -6.00 -8.41 -15.01
N LEU A 71 -5.87 -7.30 -14.26
CA LEU A 71 -5.03 -6.17 -14.64
C LEU A 71 -3.58 -6.59 -14.83
N LEU A 72 -2.99 -7.32 -13.87
CA LEU A 72 -1.61 -7.77 -13.95
C LEU A 72 -1.40 -8.78 -15.08
N SER A 73 -2.38 -9.64 -15.37
CA SER A 73 -2.35 -10.58 -16.50
C SER A 73 -2.27 -9.87 -17.87
N SER A 74 -2.78 -8.64 -17.96
CA SER A 74 -2.74 -7.84 -19.18
C SER A 74 -1.40 -7.13 -19.42
N LEU A 75 -0.48 -7.15 -18.44
CA LEU A 75 0.78 -6.44 -18.54
C LEU A 75 1.88 -7.33 -19.16
N PRO A 76 2.41 -6.99 -20.36
CA PRO A 76 3.37 -7.84 -21.07
C PRO A 76 4.73 -7.96 -20.35
N SER A 77 5.01 -7.10 -19.36
CA SER A 77 6.24 -7.15 -18.54
C SER A 77 6.16 -8.12 -17.37
N LEU A 78 5.01 -8.77 -17.17
CA LEU A 78 4.79 -9.74 -16.09
C LEU A 78 4.62 -11.13 -16.68
N GLY A 79 5.47 -12.06 -16.25
CA GLY A 79 5.29 -13.49 -16.51
C GLY A 79 4.34 -14.08 -15.45
N TYR A 80 3.54 -15.05 -15.87
CA TYR A 80 2.71 -15.85 -14.98
C TYR A 80 3.23 -17.28 -14.95
N TYR A 81 3.42 -17.82 -13.76
CA TYR A 81 3.76 -19.23 -13.55
C TYR A 81 2.57 -19.93 -12.90
N PRO A 82 1.95 -20.93 -13.57
CA PRO A 82 0.87 -21.69 -12.95
C PRO A 82 1.36 -22.41 -11.69
N PRO A 83 0.47 -22.65 -10.71
CA PRO A 83 0.80 -23.40 -9.51
C PRO A 83 1.27 -24.80 -9.88
N GLY A 84 2.46 -25.19 -9.44
CA GLY A 84 3.06 -26.50 -9.72
C GLY A 84 4.35 -26.44 -10.55
N ASP A 85 4.56 -25.40 -11.35
CA ASP A 85 5.82 -25.17 -12.03
C ASP A 85 6.74 -24.38 -11.08
N ALA A 86 7.73 -25.03 -10.51
CA ALA A 86 8.81 -24.30 -9.84
C ALA A 86 9.41 -23.33 -10.85
N ALA A 87 9.48 -22.03 -10.48
CA ALA A 87 10.12 -21.03 -11.32
C ALA A 87 11.47 -21.59 -11.79
N PRO A 88 11.77 -21.64 -13.09
CA PRO A 88 13.07 -22.10 -13.54
C PRO A 88 14.11 -21.20 -12.87
N LEU A 89 14.97 -21.80 -12.05
CA LEU A 89 16.15 -21.14 -11.53
C LEU A 89 16.83 -20.51 -12.74
N ALA A 90 17.06 -19.21 -12.73
CA ALA A 90 17.70 -18.47 -13.81
C ALA A 90 19.16 -18.94 -13.92
N THR A 91 19.36 -20.11 -14.50
CA THR A 91 20.63 -20.54 -15.06
C THR A 91 20.65 -20.02 -16.47
N GLY A 92 21.48 -19.01 -16.69
CA GLY A 92 21.72 -18.50 -18.05
C GLY A 92 22.23 -19.60 -18.94
N ALA A 93 21.35 -20.11 -19.77
CA ALA A 93 21.65 -20.80 -21.03
C ALA A 93 20.31 -21.13 -21.69
N GLY A 94 20.13 -20.68 -22.92
CA GLY A 94 18.94 -20.99 -23.71
C GLY A 94 18.76 -22.47 -23.89
N VAL A 95 17.64 -23.00 -23.47
CA VAL A 95 17.20 -24.35 -23.84
C VAL A 95 16.02 -24.19 -24.79
N ALA A 96 16.29 -24.58 -26.05
CA ALA A 96 15.28 -24.73 -27.07
C ALA A 96 14.24 -25.77 -26.61
N ARG A 97 12.96 -25.43 -26.64
CA ARG A 97 11.88 -26.41 -26.48
C ARG A 97 11.89 -27.37 -27.65
N VAL A 98 12.06 -28.65 -27.34
CA VAL A 98 11.71 -29.71 -28.26
C VAL A 98 10.21 -29.92 -28.13
N ALA A 99 9.47 -29.70 -29.22
CA ALA A 99 8.05 -30.02 -29.30
C ALA A 99 7.90 -31.56 -29.30
N ASP A 100 7.23 -32.07 -28.28
CA ASP A 100 6.73 -33.46 -28.27
C ASP A 100 5.25 -33.40 -28.70
N ASP A 101 5.02 -33.86 -29.94
CA ASP A 101 3.70 -33.97 -30.55
C ASP A 101 3.06 -35.29 -30.11
N SER A 102 2.41 -35.29 -28.96
CA SER A 102 1.50 -36.37 -28.57
C SER A 102 0.15 -35.79 -28.18
N PRO A 103 -0.96 -36.15 -28.86
CA PRO A 103 -2.29 -35.70 -28.50
C PRO A 103 -2.79 -36.47 -27.28
N THR A 104 -2.69 -35.89 -26.09
CA THR A 104 -3.44 -36.36 -24.92
C THR A 104 -4.58 -35.41 -24.65
N ASP A 105 -5.76 -35.86 -25.07
CA ASP A 105 -7.07 -35.29 -24.73
C ASP A 105 -7.30 -35.43 -23.21
N SER A 106 -6.81 -34.51 -22.43
CA SER A 106 -7.27 -34.27 -21.08
C SER A 106 -7.52 -32.78 -20.94
N ALA A 107 -8.78 -32.40 -20.78
CA ALA A 107 -9.17 -31.04 -20.43
C ALA A 107 -8.50 -30.68 -19.11
N THR A 108 -7.28 -30.16 -19.18
CA THR A 108 -6.53 -29.65 -18.05
C THR A 108 -7.26 -28.37 -17.62
N THR A 109 -8.05 -28.47 -16.58
CA THR A 109 -8.65 -27.31 -15.92
C THR A 109 -7.50 -26.45 -15.42
N VAL A 110 -7.15 -25.41 -16.19
CA VAL A 110 -6.10 -24.45 -15.79
C VAL A 110 -6.57 -23.81 -14.49
N ALA A 111 -5.81 -24.04 -13.42
CA ALA A 111 -6.11 -23.42 -12.13
C ALA A 111 -6.16 -21.88 -12.31
N PRO A 112 -7.11 -21.19 -11.64
CA PRO A 112 -7.21 -19.75 -11.78
C PRO A 112 -5.91 -19.07 -11.40
N ALA A 113 -5.56 -18.03 -12.15
CA ALA A 113 -4.37 -17.23 -11.88
C ALA A 113 -4.40 -16.69 -10.45
N ARG A 114 -3.24 -16.70 -9.77
CA ARG A 114 -3.08 -16.13 -8.42
C ARG A 114 -2.12 -14.98 -8.46
N LEU A 115 -2.40 -13.91 -7.71
CA LEU A 115 -1.51 -12.74 -7.61
C LEU A 115 -0.10 -13.13 -7.18
N GLU A 116 0.01 -14.07 -6.25
CA GLU A 116 1.28 -14.54 -5.70
C GLU A 116 2.15 -15.29 -6.70
N SER A 117 1.54 -15.78 -7.80
CA SER A 117 2.22 -16.58 -8.84
C SER A 117 2.76 -15.74 -9.99
N PHE A 118 2.53 -14.42 -10.01
CA PHE A 118 3.14 -13.58 -11.03
C PHE A 118 4.64 -13.44 -10.79
N HIS A 119 5.41 -13.67 -11.84
CA HIS A 119 6.85 -13.45 -11.81
C HIS A 119 7.19 -12.05 -12.28
N VAL A 120 7.91 -11.34 -11.42
CA VAL A 120 8.41 -10.00 -11.70
C VAL A 120 9.90 -10.01 -11.48
N THR A 121 10.68 -9.72 -12.51
CA THR A 121 12.12 -9.54 -12.29
C THR A 121 12.33 -8.26 -11.48
N ALA A 122 13.16 -8.34 -10.43
CA ALA A 122 13.43 -7.21 -9.54
C ALA A 122 13.87 -5.94 -10.30
N ASP A 123 14.57 -6.10 -11.41
CA ASP A 123 15.07 -5.02 -12.25
C ASP A 123 13.96 -4.27 -12.98
N VAL A 124 12.90 -4.96 -13.39
CA VAL A 124 11.76 -4.34 -14.08
C VAL A 124 11.05 -3.34 -13.15
N PHE A 125 10.93 -3.64 -11.85
CA PHE A 125 10.21 -2.76 -10.91
C PHE A 125 11.07 -1.73 -10.19
N ARG A 126 12.37 -1.86 -10.19
CA ARG A 126 13.27 -0.80 -9.72
C ARG A 126 13.32 0.38 -10.69
N SER A 127 13.04 0.18 -11.97
CA SER A 127 13.07 1.28 -12.95
C SER A 127 11.88 2.22 -12.78
N PHE A 128 12.13 3.51 -12.90
CA PHE A 128 11.08 4.55 -12.91
C PHE A 128 10.05 4.28 -14.03
N LYS A 129 10.50 3.83 -15.19
CA LYS A 129 9.66 3.54 -16.36
C LYS A 129 8.65 2.43 -16.09
N ALA A 130 9.07 1.35 -15.44
CA ALA A 130 8.18 0.23 -15.10
C ALA A 130 7.11 0.64 -14.08
N ARG A 131 7.49 1.44 -13.07
CA ARG A 131 6.51 2.00 -12.12
C ARG A 131 5.48 2.90 -12.79
N GLN A 132 5.88 3.66 -13.79
CA GLN A 132 4.97 4.49 -14.59
C GLN A 132 4.00 3.65 -15.43
N VAL A 133 4.44 2.52 -15.99
CA VAL A 133 3.57 1.59 -16.72
C VAL A 133 2.50 1.03 -15.79
N LEU A 134 2.90 0.53 -14.61
CA LEU A 134 1.95 0.02 -13.62
C LEU A 134 0.96 1.09 -13.15
N TYR A 135 1.45 2.29 -12.83
CA TYR A 135 0.60 3.40 -12.41
C TYR A 135 -0.44 3.77 -13.45
N ARG A 136 -0.04 3.82 -14.73
CA ARG A 136 -0.97 4.10 -15.84
C ARG A 136 -1.97 2.96 -16.04
N ALA A 137 -1.55 1.71 -15.90
CA ALA A 137 -2.44 0.56 -16.01
C ALA A 137 -3.51 0.59 -14.92
N VAL A 138 -3.12 0.80 -13.66
CA VAL A 138 -4.06 0.96 -12.54
C VAL A 138 -5.00 2.15 -12.79
N GLY A 139 -4.47 3.30 -13.20
CA GLY A 139 -5.27 4.51 -13.47
C GLY A 139 -6.21 4.40 -14.66
N GLY A 140 -5.96 3.47 -15.59
CA GLY A 140 -6.79 3.21 -16.76
C GLY A 140 -7.80 2.05 -16.59
N ASP A 141 -7.70 1.26 -15.53
CA ASP A 141 -8.57 0.11 -15.30
C ASP A 141 -9.87 0.51 -14.56
N ALA A 142 -10.90 0.82 -15.34
CA ALA A 142 -12.17 1.27 -14.79
C ALA A 142 -12.87 0.22 -13.89
N PRO A 143 -12.85 -1.10 -14.15
CA PRO A 143 -13.37 -2.10 -13.23
C PRO A 143 -12.67 -2.08 -11.86
N PHE A 144 -11.34 -2.11 -11.85
CA PHE A 144 -10.54 -2.04 -10.64
C PHE A 144 -10.82 -0.75 -9.84
N LEU A 145 -10.81 0.39 -10.52
CA LEU A 145 -11.01 1.70 -9.89
C LEU A 145 -12.42 1.86 -9.30
N ARG A 146 -13.45 1.29 -9.92
CA ARG A 146 -14.81 1.31 -9.35
C ARG A 146 -14.91 0.53 -8.06
N ILE A 147 -14.28 -0.65 -7.98
CA ILE A 147 -14.28 -1.46 -6.75
C ILE A 147 -13.46 -0.76 -5.67
N TYR A 148 -12.29 -0.23 -6.02
CA TYR A 148 -11.47 0.57 -5.10
C TYR A 148 -12.24 1.77 -4.53
N GLU A 149 -12.86 2.56 -5.39
CA GLU A 149 -13.63 3.73 -4.99
C GLU A 149 -14.79 3.35 -4.07
N ARG A 150 -15.51 2.29 -4.39
CA ARG A 150 -16.60 1.77 -3.56
C ARG A 150 -16.09 1.34 -2.18
N LEU A 151 -14.97 0.62 -2.09
CA LEU A 151 -14.34 0.25 -0.82
C LEU A 151 -13.96 1.50 0.00
N VAL A 152 -13.38 2.51 -0.64
CA VAL A 152 -13.04 3.75 0.05
C VAL A 152 -14.28 4.45 0.59
N LEU A 153 -15.33 4.60 -0.22
CA LEU A 153 -16.55 5.33 0.15
C LEU A 153 -17.40 4.59 1.19
N GLU A 154 -17.45 3.25 1.14
CA GLU A 154 -18.33 2.45 1.97
C GLU A 154 -17.65 1.90 3.25
N VAL A 155 -16.31 1.82 3.27
CA VAL A 155 -15.57 1.24 4.40
C VAL A 155 -14.60 2.24 5.03
N VAL A 156 -13.69 2.82 4.22
CA VAL A 156 -12.57 3.59 4.77
C VAL A 156 -13.01 4.96 5.28
N LEU A 157 -13.73 5.71 4.45
CA LEU A 157 -14.16 7.06 4.83
C LEU A 157 -15.17 7.08 5.98
N PRO A 158 -16.18 6.16 6.05
CA PRO A 158 -17.05 6.05 7.21
C PRO A 158 -16.28 5.81 8.52
N ALA A 159 -15.37 4.83 8.53
CA ALA A 159 -14.58 4.53 9.72
C ALA A 159 -13.73 5.72 10.20
N LEU A 160 -13.07 6.42 9.28
CA LEU A 160 -12.30 7.61 9.62
C LEU A 160 -13.18 8.78 10.06
N LEU A 161 -14.34 8.96 9.43
CA LEU A 161 -15.28 10.00 9.81
C LEU A 161 -15.84 9.76 11.22
N ASN A 162 -16.21 8.51 11.53
CA ASN A 162 -16.65 8.13 12.88
C ASN A 162 -15.55 8.39 13.92
N ALA A 163 -14.30 8.07 13.61
CA ALA A 163 -13.17 8.39 14.47
C ALA A 163 -13.02 9.92 14.67
N CYS A 164 -13.25 10.73 13.64
CA CYS A 164 -13.23 12.18 13.74
C CYS A 164 -14.41 12.72 14.59
N ASP A 165 -15.61 12.15 14.44
CA ASP A 165 -16.81 12.56 15.17
C ASP A 165 -16.71 12.23 16.67
N THR A 166 -15.99 11.19 17.03
CA THR A 166 -15.72 10.81 18.43
C THR A 166 -14.51 11.52 19.03
N ALA A 167 -13.68 12.16 18.19
CA ALA A 167 -12.52 12.93 18.61
C ALA A 167 -12.93 14.26 19.24
N PRO A 168 -12.41 14.64 20.42
CA PRO A 168 -12.49 16.02 20.84
C PRO A 168 -11.64 16.87 19.88
N LEU A 169 -12.28 17.77 19.16
CA LEU A 169 -11.62 18.76 18.31
C LEU A 169 -11.67 20.12 19.02
N PRO A 170 -10.74 20.41 19.96
CA PRO A 170 -10.80 21.62 20.78
C PRO A 170 -10.77 22.88 19.91
N GLY A 171 -11.78 23.72 20.01
CA GLY A 171 -11.90 24.96 19.24
C GLY A 171 -12.32 24.79 17.78
N LEU A 172 -12.54 23.56 17.31
CA LEU A 172 -13.00 23.25 15.97
C LEU A 172 -14.38 22.57 16.06
N GLY A 173 -15.39 23.17 15.43
CA GLY A 173 -16.72 22.55 15.36
C GLY A 173 -16.78 21.40 14.34
N PRO A 174 -17.97 20.77 14.17
CA PRO A 174 -18.18 19.69 13.17
C PRO A 174 -17.77 20.07 11.74
N ALA A 175 -17.72 21.36 11.42
CA ALA A 175 -17.25 21.87 10.12
C ALA A 175 -15.76 21.60 9.86
N ALA A 176 -14.98 21.23 10.86
CA ALA A 176 -13.56 20.90 10.67
C ALA A 176 -13.36 19.70 9.74
N VAL A 177 -14.33 18.78 9.69
CA VAL A 177 -14.31 17.59 8.83
C VAL A 177 -15.53 17.58 7.90
N GLU A 178 -15.79 18.73 7.24
CA GLU A 178 -16.86 18.83 6.25
C GLU A 178 -16.53 18.02 4.98
N HIS A 179 -15.25 17.91 4.68
CA HIS A 179 -14.75 17.20 3.49
C HIS A 179 -13.68 16.20 3.87
N LEU A 180 -13.65 15.08 3.15
CA LEU A 180 -12.54 14.14 3.11
C LEU A 180 -12.00 14.07 1.68
N TYR A 181 -10.72 13.79 1.57
CA TYR A 181 -10.04 13.62 0.29
C TYR A 181 -9.42 12.23 0.24
N TYR A 182 -9.51 11.56 -0.88
CA TYR A 182 -8.84 10.27 -1.04
C TYR A 182 -8.01 10.25 -2.32
N GLN A 183 -6.87 9.60 -2.24
CA GLN A 183 -5.97 9.42 -3.37
C GLN A 183 -6.65 8.60 -4.47
N TYR A 184 -6.59 9.07 -5.72
CA TYR A 184 -7.17 8.40 -6.86
C TYR A 184 -6.32 8.62 -8.12
N PRO A 185 -5.79 7.57 -8.76
CA PRO A 185 -5.84 6.16 -8.36
C PRO A 185 -5.00 5.84 -7.11
N PRO A 186 -5.21 4.65 -6.48
CA PRO A 186 -4.30 4.15 -5.44
C PRO A 186 -2.96 3.78 -6.04
N THR A 187 -1.94 3.65 -5.21
CA THR A 187 -0.64 3.12 -5.61
C THR A 187 -0.61 1.61 -5.42
N MET A 188 -0.51 0.85 -6.50
CA MET A 188 -0.26 -0.58 -6.42
C MET A 188 1.24 -0.83 -6.24
N ARG A 189 1.60 -1.62 -5.23
CA ARG A 189 2.97 -2.02 -4.91
C ARG A 189 3.16 -3.50 -5.22
N LEU A 190 4.22 -3.80 -5.96
CA LEU A 190 4.63 -5.17 -6.26
C LEU A 190 6.01 -5.41 -5.62
N GLN A 191 6.12 -6.45 -4.81
CA GLN A 191 7.38 -6.86 -4.22
C GLN A 191 7.64 -8.33 -4.56
N PRO A 192 8.45 -8.59 -5.59
CA PRO A 192 8.82 -9.96 -5.92
C PRO A 192 9.69 -10.57 -4.81
N GLY A 193 9.61 -11.87 -4.68
CA GLY A 193 10.46 -12.65 -3.79
C GLY A 193 11.21 -13.77 -4.56
N PRO A 194 12.35 -14.25 -4.01
CA PRO A 194 13.05 -13.67 -2.87
C PRO A 194 13.74 -12.36 -3.22
N SER A 195 13.67 -11.40 -2.31
CA SER A 195 14.25 -10.06 -2.54
C SER A 195 14.91 -9.53 -1.29
N THR A 196 15.81 -8.57 -1.48
CA THR A 196 16.33 -7.72 -0.41
C THR A 196 15.25 -6.76 0.09
N GLN A 197 15.54 -5.97 1.12
CA GLN A 197 14.64 -4.92 1.62
C GLN A 197 14.12 -4.07 0.44
N HIS A 198 12.79 -3.92 0.37
CA HIS A 198 12.13 -3.25 -0.75
C HIS A 198 12.04 -1.74 -0.58
N GLY A 199 11.78 -1.28 0.64
CA GLY A 199 11.69 0.13 0.99
C GLY A 199 12.65 0.49 2.13
N ARG A 200 13.30 1.66 2.02
CA ARG A 200 14.08 2.19 3.14
C ARG A 200 13.15 2.63 4.27
N VAL A 201 13.66 2.72 5.48
CA VAL A 201 12.98 3.37 6.59
C VAL A 201 12.81 4.86 6.26
N HIS A 202 11.59 5.37 6.35
CA HIS A 202 11.24 6.76 6.06
C HIS A 202 9.92 7.15 6.70
N ARG A 203 9.69 8.44 6.80
CA ARG A 203 8.37 9.06 7.01
C ARG A 203 7.90 9.66 5.70
N ASP A 204 6.62 9.65 5.43
CA ASP A 204 6.07 10.23 4.21
C ASP A 204 6.31 11.74 4.10
N ALA A 205 6.41 12.44 5.24
CA ALA A 205 6.81 13.85 5.25
C ALA A 205 8.17 14.12 4.58
N GLU A 206 9.10 13.15 4.54
CA GLU A 206 10.37 13.26 3.84
C GLU A 206 10.21 13.34 2.31
N TYR A 207 9.04 12.91 1.81
CA TYR A 207 8.66 12.98 0.39
C TYR A 207 7.64 14.09 0.11
N GLY A 208 7.37 14.96 1.11
CA GLY A 208 6.49 16.10 0.96
C GLY A 208 5.01 15.81 1.20
N HIS A 209 4.68 14.69 1.85
CA HIS A 209 3.32 14.44 2.31
C HIS A 209 3.00 15.28 3.55
N GLN A 210 1.71 15.60 3.69
CA GLN A 210 1.21 16.48 4.74
C GLN A 210 0.88 15.72 6.02
N SER A 211 0.94 16.41 7.16
CA SER A 211 0.51 15.87 8.45
C SER A 211 -1.00 15.59 8.53
N GLY A 212 -1.80 16.16 7.64
CA GLY A 212 -3.24 15.90 7.52
C GLY A 212 -3.60 14.64 6.71
N GLU A 213 -2.62 13.83 6.34
CA GLU A 213 -2.82 12.59 5.58
C GLU A 213 -2.76 11.36 6.49
N ILE A 214 -3.74 10.48 6.36
CA ILE A 214 -3.73 9.13 6.94
C ILE A 214 -3.36 8.14 5.84
N ASN A 215 -2.35 7.33 6.07
CA ASN A 215 -1.97 6.24 5.18
C ASN A 215 -2.90 5.06 5.38
N CYS A 216 -3.32 4.46 4.28
CA CYS A 216 -4.05 3.19 4.24
C CYS A 216 -3.23 2.19 3.45
N TRP A 217 -2.83 1.11 4.10
CA TRP A 217 -2.09 0.02 3.48
C TRP A 217 -2.92 -1.27 3.50
N MET A 218 -3.09 -1.89 2.35
CA MET A 218 -3.96 -3.05 2.18
C MET A 218 -3.23 -4.13 1.38
N PRO A 219 -2.93 -5.32 1.97
CA PRO A 219 -2.43 -6.45 1.20
C PRO A 219 -3.54 -7.03 0.32
N LEU A 220 -3.22 -7.31 -0.94
CA LEU A 220 -4.06 -8.10 -1.84
C LEU A 220 -3.62 -9.57 -1.84
N SER A 221 -2.30 -9.83 -1.74
CA SER A 221 -1.74 -11.18 -1.62
C SER A 221 -1.72 -11.65 -0.17
N SER A 222 -1.88 -12.97 0.04
CA SER A 222 -1.89 -13.56 1.38
C SER A 222 -0.53 -13.46 2.07
N TYR A 223 -0.52 -13.06 3.34
CA TYR A 223 0.66 -13.08 4.20
C TYR A 223 1.23 -14.51 4.36
N ALA A 224 0.36 -15.52 4.44
CA ALA A 224 0.79 -16.92 4.57
C ALA A 224 1.71 -17.38 3.43
N LEU A 225 1.55 -16.80 2.23
CA LEU A 225 2.35 -17.12 1.04
C LEU A 225 3.56 -16.21 0.88
N THR A 226 3.43 -14.93 1.21
CA THR A 226 4.46 -13.92 0.96
C THR A 226 5.42 -13.73 2.12
N ARG A 227 4.99 -14.02 3.35
CA ARG A 227 5.79 -13.88 4.59
C ARG A 227 6.39 -12.49 4.79
N THR A 228 5.76 -11.46 4.21
CA THR A 228 6.22 -10.08 4.31
C THR A 228 5.06 -9.11 4.38
N THR A 229 5.20 -8.10 5.23
CA THR A 229 4.24 -7.02 5.45
C THR A 229 4.96 -5.69 5.58
N LEU A 230 4.23 -4.60 5.77
CA LEU A 230 4.81 -3.31 6.12
C LEU A 230 5.15 -3.27 7.63
N TRP A 231 6.26 -2.64 7.99
CA TRP A 231 6.69 -2.42 9.37
C TRP A 231 6.59 -0.94 9.72
N VAL A 232 6.05 -0.64 10.88
CA VAL A 232 5.76 0.72 11.35
C VAL A 232 6.25 0.87 12.79
N GLU A 233 6.77 2.04 13.16
CA GLU A 233 7.07 2.36 14.57
C GLU A 233 5.79 2.62 15.38
N THR A 234 5.75 2.29 16.68
CA THR A 234 4.55 2.45 17.51
C THR A 234 4.20 3.91 17.76
N ALA A 235 5.21 4.78 17.81
CA ALA A 235 5.07 6.22 17.98
C ALA A 235 6.15 6.94 17.19
N PRO A 236 5.94 8.21 16.82
CA PRO A 236 6.92 8.99 16.07
C PRO A 236 8.29 9.03 16.77
N GLY A 237 9.33 8.51 16.12
CA GLY A 237 10.71 8.50 16.62
C GLY A 237 11.02 7.42 17.66
N ALA A 238 10.10 6.49 17.93
CA ALA A 238 10.33 5.40 18.88
C ALA A 238 11.35 4.37 18.36
N ALA A 239 11.47 4.20 17.06
CA ALA A 239 12.34 3.24 16.38
C ALA A 239 12.13 1.77 16.80
N ASP A 240 10.97 1.45 17.35
CA ASP A 240 10.54 0.16 17.85
C ASP A 240 9.60 -0.54 16.85
N PHE A 241 10.06 -0.77 15.66
CA PHE A 241 9.26 -1.25 14.54
C PHE A 241 8.59 -2.60 14.84
N HIS A 242 7.30 -2.68 14.45
CA HIS A 242 6.52 -3.92 14.48
C HIS A 242 5.85 -4.15 13.11
N PRO A 243 5.53 -5.40 12.76
CA PRO A 243 4.80 -5.71 11.54
C PRO A 243 3.36 -5.24 11.64
N LEU A 244 2.79 -4.72 10.54
CA LEU A 244 1.34 -4.57 10.44
C LEU A 244 0.72 -5.96 10.26
N GLU A 245 0.00 -6.42 11.27
CA GLU A 245 -0.63 -7.75 11.29
C GLU A 245 -1.96 -7.73 10.55
N VAL A 246 -1.89 -7.55 9.24
CA VAL A 246 -3.07 -7.53 8.34
C VAL A 246 -2.90 -8.51 7.19
N ASP A 247 -3.99 -9.12 6.77
CA ASP A 247 -4.07 -10.01 5.62
C ASP A 247 -5.16 -9.54 4.64
N HIS A 248 -5.39 -10.29 3.58
CA HIS A 248 -6.44 -10.01 2.60
C HIS A 248 -7.82 -9.85 3.28
N GLY A 249 -8.51 -8.76 2.95
CA GLY A 249 -9.77 -8.37 3.62
C GLY A 249 -9.59 -7.37 4.77
N GLN A 250 -8.36 -6.92 5.01
CA GLN A 250 -8.04 -5.92 6.04
C GLN A 250 -7.25 -4.75 5.47
N ILE A 251 -7.40 -3.59 6.10
CA ILE A 251 -6.68 -2.35 5.77
C ILE A 251 -6.08 -1.82 7.07
N ALA A 252 -4.76 -1.60 7.09
CA ALA A 252 -4.13 -0.86 8.18
C ALA A 252 -4.11 0.63 7.84
N CYS A 253 -4.66 1.45 8.71
CA CYS A 253 -4.58 2.91 8.66
C CYS A 253 -3.63 3.40 9.74
N PHE A 254 -2.70 4.29 9.38
CA PHE A 254 -1.72 4.85 10.31
C PHE A 254 -1.22 6.22 9.83
N HIS A 255 -0.62 7.01 10.72
CA HIS A 255 -0.11 8.34 10.38
C HIS A 255 1.31 8.29 9.81
N GLY A 256 1.44 7.91 8.54
CA GLY A 256 2.72 7.72 7.87
C GLY A 256 3.56 8.99 7.68
N ALA A 257 2.95 10.18 7.75
CA ALA A 257 3.68 11.45 7.71
C ALA A 257 4.59 11.64 8.93
N LEU A 258 4.22 11.11 10.10
CA LEU A 258 5.00 11.23 11.33
C LEU A 258 5.74 9.94 11.71
N ARG A 259 5.17 8.76 11.45
CA ARG A 259 5.73 7.47 11.83
C ARG A 259 6.67 6.93 10.75
N HIS A 260 7.86 6.50 11.18
CA HIS A 260 8.74 5.78 10.27
C HIS A 260 8.14 4.41 9.93
N HIS A 261 8.30 4.04 8.68
CA HIS A 261 7.85 2.74 8.19
C HIS A 261 8.73 2.26 7.04
N TYR A 262 8.70 0.96 6.78
CA TYR A 262 9.47 0.36 5.69
C TYR A 262 8.89 -1.00 5.27
N ALA A 263 9.26 -1.45 4.08
CA ALA A 263 8.97 -2.78 3.59
C ALA A 263 10.23 -3.64 3.71
N PRO A 264 10.25 -4.69 4.56
CA PRO A 264 11.39 -5.59 4.71
C PRO A 264 11.59 -6.43 3.45
N ALA A 265 12.59 -7.32 3.47
CA ALA A 265 12.79 -8.32 2.43
C ALA A 265 11.56 -9.21 2.28
N ASN A 266 11.29 -9.65 1.06
CA ASN A 266 10.36 -10.74 0.81
C ASN A 266 11.15 -12.06 0.76
N PRO A 267 11.06 -12.92 1.77
CA PRO A 267 11.84 -14.16 1.83
C PRO A 267 11.23 -15.29 0.99
N SER A 268 9.98 -15.14 0.56
CA SER A 268 9.25 -16.17 -0.21
C SER A 268 9.60 -16.13 -1.70
N HIS A 269 9.09 -17.09 -2.44
CA HIS A 269 9.11 -17.07 -3.92
C HIS A 269 7.82 -16.48 -4.51
N SER A 270 6.94 -15.96 -3.66
CA SER A 270 5.66 -15.40 -4.06
C SER A 270 5.73 -13.89 -4.24
N LEU A 271 4.92 -13.35 -5.13
CA LEU A 271 4.79 -11.91 -5.30
C LEU A 271 3.88 -11.33 -4.20
N ARG A 272 4.38 -10.35 -3.43
CA ARG A 272 3.51 -9.52 -2.59
C ARG A 272 2.91 -8.39 -3.44
N VAL A 273 1.60 -8.33 -3.45
CA VAL A 273 0.83 -7.23 -4.05
C VAL A 273 0.08 -6.51 -2.94
N SER A 274 0.17 -5.20 -2.89
CA SER A 274 -0.55 -4.37 -1.93
C SER A 274 -0.98 -3.05 -2.55
N LEU A 275 -2.02 -2.46 -2.00
CA LEU A 275 -2.40 -1.08 -2.29
C LEU A 275 -1.92 -0.15 -1.16
N ASP A 276 -1.46 1.01 -1.57
CA ASP A 276 -1.03 2.11 -0.72
C ASP A 276 -1.76 3.36 -1.20
N PHE A 277 -2.56 3.94 -0.34
CA PHE A 277 -3.32 5.15 -0.65
C PHE A 277 -3.49 6.00 0.60
N ARG A 278 -3.89 7.25 0.42
CA ARG A 278 -3.97 8.22 1.50
C ARG A 278 -5.33 8.87 1.54
N ILE A 279 -5.72 9.26 2.76
CA ILE A 279 -6.92 10.04 3.04
C ILE A 279 -6.50 11.36 3.64
N GLY A 280 -6.85 12.46 2.99
CA GLY A 280 -6.72 13.81 3.52
C GLY A 280 -7.94 14.18 4.34
N VAL A 281 -7.74 14.74 5.54
CA VAL A 281 -8.80 14.94 6.52
C VAL A 281 -9.13 16.43 6.68
N GLY A 282 -10.27 16.86 6.20
CA GLY A 282 -10.89 18.17 6.46
C GLY A 282 -9.94 19.34 6.37
N VAL A 283 -10.01 20.23 7.36
CA VAL A 283 -9.15 21.44 7.46
C VAL A 283 -7.68 21.14 7.78
N PHE A 284 -7.36 19.89 8.10
CA PHE A 284 -6.00 19.44 8.37
C PHE A 284 -5.21 19.14 7.08
N PHE A 285 -5.87 19.14 5.93
CA PHE A 285 -5.31 18.78 4.64
C PHE A 285 -5.50 19.90 3.61
N ASP A 286 -4.45 20.23 2.87
CA ASP A 286 -4.48 21.20 1.76
C ASP A 286 -4.43 20.45 0.42
N PRO A 287 -5.55 20.35 -0.33
CA PRO A 287 -5.57 19.63 -1.61
C PRO A 287 -4.73 20.31 -2.70
N GLU A 288 -4.36 21.57 -2.54
CA GLU A 288 -3.53 22.32 -3.49
C GLU A 288 -2.03 22.28 -3.13
N TRP A 289 -1.69 21.62 -2.03
CA TRP A 289 -0.31 21.48 -1.61
C TRP A 289 0.53 20.78 -2.67
N SER A 290 1.63 21.37 -3.02
CA SER A 290 2.66 20.77 -3.87
C SER A 290 4.04 21.13 -3.35
N LEU A 291 4.92 20.14 -3.22
CA LEU A 291 6.31 20.38 -2.87
C LEU A 291 7.11 20.65 -4.16
N PRO A 292 7.72 21.83 -4.33
CA PRO A 292 8.53 22.14 -5.51
C PRO A 292 9.65 21.10 -5.73
N GLY A 293 9.75 20.58 -6.95
CA GLY A 293 10.78 19.59 -7.31
C GLY A 293 10.47 18.15 -6.95
N VAL A 294 9.40 17.88 -6.22
CA VAL A 294 8.89 16.54 -5.94
C VAL A 294 7.81 16.18 -6.93
N LYS A 295 8.02 15.11 -7.71
CA LYS A 295 7.05 14.66 -8.73
C LYS A 295 5.92 13.80 -8.17
N ALA A 296 5.84 13.64 -6.87
CA ALA A 296 4.83 12.83 -6.19
C ALA A 296 3.55 13.63 -5.94
N SER A 297 2.96 14.22 -6.98
CA SER A 297 1.60 14.75 -6.90
C SER A 297 0.63 13.60 -7.09
N HIS A 298 -0.05 13.20 -6.03
CA HIS A 298 -1.22 12.33 -6.15
C HIS A 298 -2.42 13.14 -6.63
N SER A 299 -3.28 12.51 -7.44
CA SER A 299 -4.59 13.09 -7.71
C SER A 299 -5.52 12.76 -6.57
N TRP A 300 -6.40 13.70 -6.23
CA TRP A 300 -7.31 13.61 -5.10
C TRP A 300 -8.76 13.71 -5.57
N ARG A 301 -9.62 12.93 -4.94
CA ARG A 301 -11.07 13.10 -5.04
C ARG A 301 -11.60 13.62 -3.70
N ARG A 302 -12.49 14.60 -3.75
CA ARG A 302 -13.13 15.20 -2.59
C ARG A 302 -14.53 14.62 -2.39
N VAL A 303 -14.89 14.33 -1.15
CA VAL A 303 -16.21 13.85 -0.74
C VAL A 303 -16.70 14.65 0.45
N ASN A 304 -17.99 15.00 0.45
CA ASN A 304 -18.62 15.65 1.60
C ASN A 304 -18.94 14.62 2.69
N ALA A 305 -18.62 14.93 3.94
CA ALA A 305 -18.92 14.08 5.09
C ALA A 305 -20.42 13.74 5.19
N SER A 306 -21.29 14.70 4.86
CA SER A 306 -22.74 14.46 4.81
C SER A 306 -23.17 13.40 3.80
N SER A 307 -22.46 13.27 2.68
CA SER A 307 -22.73 12.21 1.70
C SER A 307 -22.32 10.83 2.22
N ILE A 308 -21.22 10.75 2.96
CA ILE A 308 -20.74 9.50 3.58
C ILE A 308 -21.74 9.04 4.64
N ARG A 309 -22.17 9.93 5.57
CA ARG A 309 -23.18 9.61 6.60
C ARG A 309 -24.51 9.14 6.00
N ARG A 310 -24.85 9.63 4.80
CA ARG A 310 -26.05 9.16 4.10
C ARG A 310 -25.90 7.73 3.60
N ILE A 311 -24.75 7.38 3.03
CA ILE A 311 -24.44 6.00 2.59
C ILE A 311 -24.55 5.02 3.75
N GLU A 312 -24.02 5.38 4.93
CA GLU A 312 -24.14 4.57 6.15
C GLU A 312 -25.59 4.39 6.58
N ALA A 313 -26.39 5.46 6.56
CA ALA A 313 -27.79 5.41 6.96
C ALA A 313 -28.68 4.59 6.01
N GLU A 314 -28.34 4.51 4.73
CA GLU A 314 -29.07 3.77 3.69
C GLU A 314 -28.70 2.28 3.64
N GLY A 315 -27.82 1.78 4.50
CA GLY A 315 -27.49 0.35 4.62
C GLY A 315 -26.07 -0.02 4.21
N GLY A 316 -25.13 0.89 4.39
CA GLY A 316 -23.72 0.57 4.31
C GLY A 316 -23.34 -0.55 5.28
N GLU A 317 -22.41 -1.40 4.88
CA GLU A 317 -21.92 -2.51 5.69
C GLU A 317 -21.26 -1.96 6.97
N THR A 318 -21.70 -2.40 8.14
CA THR A 318 -21.13 -1.97 9.42
C THR A 318 -19.69 -2.49 9.56
N VAL A 319 -18.74 -1.60 9.53
CA VAL A 319 -17.32 -1.87 9.80
C VAL A 319 -17.15 -2.23 11.27
N LYS A 320 -16.52 -3.36 11.55
CA LYS A 320 -16.07 -3.70 12.91
C LYS A 320 -14.64 -3.22 13.05
N GLU A 321 -14.41 -2.25 13.95
CA GLU A 321 -13.08 -1.97 14.50
C GLU A 321 -12.69 -3.10 15.45
N SER A 322 -11.50 -3.63 15.29
CA SER A 322 -10.89 -4.64 16.18
C SER A 322 -9.70 -4.03 16.93
#